data_a7955f533c03c2b1cf3ce9e301aa6590
#
_entry.id   a7955f533c03c2b1cf3ce9e301aa6590
#
_cell.length_a   1.000
_cell.length_b   1.000
_cell.length_c   1.000
_cell.angle_alpha   90.00
_cell.angle_beta   90.00
_cell.angle_gamma   90.00
#
_symmetry.space_group_name_H-M   'P 1'
#
loop_
_entity.id
_entity.type
_entity.pdbx_description
1 polymer ?
#
loop_
_entity_poly.entity_id
_entity_poly.type
_entity_poly.pdbx_seq_one_letter_code
_entity_poly.pdbx_strand_id
1 'polypeptide(L)'
;MATETLTYVKQANVQEYKHEKQPDISYHPDKDKWRQRTARRLGENPSLPLTPLPQGFPEQIESSLVWEGKDWKDESEWVYNLSIDQLEEIDAAVNHFHGLGLHLGHASQSTFPLPTLGPVLRSLSQELHSGRGFFVLRTLPVDSYSRSDIVLIYAGISSYVAPTRGRQDKEGGVLSHIKDLSTSQPAGSIGGPAYTTDKQVFHTDIGDVVSLFALETAKEGGISRISSSWRVYNELAKKRPDLIKTLAEPWAVDGFGADPPYTSRPLLYYLDQKLIIQYARRYFTGFLALPRSSNIPPITEAQAEALDTLHFLAEEFSLGLNFQKGD
;
A
#
# COMPACT_ATOMS: atom_id res chain seq x y z
N MET A 1 21.38 18.98 14.30
CA MET A 1 20.23 19.76 13.79
C MET A 1 18.99 18.94 14.07
N ALA A 2 18.09 19.50 14.87
CA ALA A 2 16.92 18.76 15.37
C ALA A 2 15.90 18.56 14.23
N THR A 3 15.47 17.34 14.05
CA THR A 3 14.37 16.95 13.17
C THR A 3 13.08 17.45 13.79
N GLU A 4 12.50 18.53 13.26
CA GLU A 4 11.14 18.94 13.60
C GLU A 4 10.17 17.90 13.03
N THR A 5 9.64 17.11 13.94
CA THR A 5 8.52 16.19 13.65
C THR A 5 7.28 17.06 13.40
N LEU A 6 6.81 17.13 12.17
CA LEU A 6 5.55 17.76 11.79
C LEU A 6 4.38 17.04 12.46
N THR A 7 4.05 17.46 13.68
CA THR A 7 2.85 17.00 14.38
C THR A 7 1.69 17.95 14.03
N TYR A 8 1.02 17.71 12.92
CA TYR A 8 -0.25 18.37 12.64
C TYR A 8 -1.40 17.54 13.24
N VAL A 9 -1.55 17.61 14.56
CA VAL A 9 -2.78 17.19 15.24
C VAL A 9 -3.55 18.45 15.62
N LYS A 10 -4.42 18.92 14.74
CA LYS A 10 -5.46 19.87 15.14
C LYS A 10 -6.58 19.06 15.81
N GLN A 11 -6.77 19.24 17.11
CA GLN A 11 -7.99 18.77 17.79
C GLN A 11 -9.19 19.41 17.08
N ALA A 12 -9.97 18.59 16.39
CA ALA A 12 -11.21 19.04 15.78
C ALA A 12 -12.27 19.14 16.88
N ASN A 13 -12.88 20.32 17.02
CA ASN A 13 -14.12 20.47 17.79
C ASN A 13 -15.16 19.52 17.19
N VAL A 14 -15.71 18.64 18.01
CA VAL A 14 -16.81 17.72 17.62
C VAL A 14 -18.05 18.57 17.35
N GLN A 15 -18.19 19.03 16.12
CA GLN A 15 -19.44 19.63 15.62
C GLN A 15 -20.31 18.49 15.10
N GLU A 16 -21.57 18.44 15.52
CA GLU A 16 -22.52 17.44 15.00
C GLU A 16 -22.79 17.69 13.52
N TYR A 17 -22.23 16.87 12.65
CA TYR A 17 -22.44 16.89 11.18
C TYR A 17 -23.76 16.22 10.77
N LYS A 18 -24.84 16.42 11.53
CA LYS A 18 -26.12 15.72 11.38
C LYS A 18 -26.87 15.93 10.04
N HIS A 19 -26.39 16.81 9.16
CA HIS A 19 -27.18 17.26 8.00
C HIS A 19 -26.50 17.16 6.62
N GLU A 20 -25.20 16.87 6.55
CA GLU A 20 -24.54 16.73 5.25
C GLU A 20 -24.54 15.27 4.82
N LYS A 21 -25.05 15.01 3.64
CA LYS A 21 -25.14 13.65 3.11
C LYS A 21 -23.81 13.23 2.49
N GLN A 22 -23.30 12.06 2.91
CA GLN A 22 -22.19 11.39 2.26
C GLN A 22 -22.47 11.22 0.74
N PRO A 23 -21.55 11.55 -0.18
CA PRO A 23 -21.71 11.22 -1.59
C PRO A 23 -21.98 9.75 -1.82
N ASP A 24 -22.68 9.42 -2.92
CA ASP A 24 -22.90 8.03 -3.33
C ASP A 24 -21.59 7.37 -3.76
N ILE A 25 -20.90 6.77 -2.81
CA ILE A 25 -19.60 6.10 -2.96
C ILE A 25 -19.61 4.80 -2.14
N SER A 26 -19.05 3.74 -2.70
CA SER A 26 -18.92 2.43 -2.06
C SER A 26 -17.46 1.98 -2.01
N TYR A 27 -17.15 0.94 -1.22
CA TYR A 27 -15.82 0.36 -1.15
C TYR A 27 -15.36 -0.12 -2.53
N HIS A 28 -16.19 -0.87 -3.25
CA HIS A 28 -15.92 -1.24 -4.64
C HIS A 28 -16.31 -0.08 -5.57
N PRO A 29 -15.34 0.53 -6.29
CA PRO A 29 -15.63 1.61 -7.21
C PRO A 29 -16.50 1.15 -8.37
N ASP A 30 -17.41 2.03 -8.79
CA ASP A 30 -18.29 1.84 -9.95
C ASP A 30 -17.84 2.79 -11.06
N LYS A 31 -17.46 2.22 -12.21
CA LYS A 31 -16.90 2.98 -13.33
C LYS A 31 -17.91 3.90 -13.98
N ASP A 32 -19.19 3.51 -14.01
CA ASP A 32 -20.22 4.33 -14.62
C ASP A 32 -20.61 5.49 -13.69
N LYS A 33 -20.72 5.25 -12.39
CA LYS A 33 -20.89 6.32 -11.39
C LYS A 33 -19.72 7.32 -11.42
N TRP A 34 -18.48 6.84 -11.54
CA TRP A 34 -17.32 7.70 -11.69
C TRP A 34 -17.42 8.58 -12.95
N ARG A 35 -17.72 7.99 -14.10
CA ARG A 35 -17.89 8.74 -15.36
C ARG A 35 -19.00 9.78 -15.27
N GLN A 36 -20.15 9.41 -14.70
CA GLN A 36 -21.27 10.32 -14.51
C GLN A 36 -20.91 11.48 -13.56
N ARG A 37 -20.23 11.19 -12.43
CA ARG A 37 -19.72 12.20 -11.49
C ARG A 37 -18.76 13.17 -12.19
N THR A 38 -17.79 12.64 -12.91
CA THR A 38 -16.81 13.43 -13.66
C THR A 38 -17.50 14.32 -14.69
N ALA A 39 -18.40 13.76 -15.50
CA ALA A 39 -19.13 14.54 -16.52
C ALA A 39 -20.00 15.65 -15.90
N ARG A 40 -20.71 15.36 -14.79
CA ARG A 40 -21.51 16.34 -14.06
C ARG A 40 -20.61 17.48 -13.56
N ARG A 41 -19.53 17.18 -12.84
CA ARG A 41 -18.64 18.20 -12.27
C ARG A 41 -17.95 19.06 -13.32
N LEU A 42 -17.55 18.48 -14.44
CA LEU A 42 -16.99 19.23 -15.58
C LEU A 42 -18.06 20.08 -16.28
N GLY A 43 -19.31 19.63 -16.33
CA GLY A 43 -20.43 20.40 -16.85
C GLY A 43 -20.78 21.60 -15.95
N GLU A 44 -20.75 21.40 -14.63
CA GLU A 44 -20.97 22.46 -13.63
C GLU A 44 -19.82 23.47 -13.58
N ASN A 45 -18.59 23.01 -13.75
CA ASN A 45 -17.37 23.84 -13.75
C ASN A 45 -16.37 23.37 -14.81
N PRO A 46 -16.44 23.86 -16.06
CA PRO A 46 -15.52 23.50 -17.14
C PRO A 46 -14.06 23.96 -16.91
N SER A 47 -13.81 24.83 -15.93
CA SER A 47 -12.46 25.32 -15.62
C SER A 47 -11.66 24.40 -14.67
N LEU A 48 -12.24 23.32 -14.15
CA LEU A 48 -11.54 22.38 -13.27
C LEU A 48 -10.20 21.87 -13.84
N PRO A 49 -10.10 21.50 -15.15
CA PRO A 49 -8.83 21.10 -15.76
C PRO A 49 -7.78 22.22 -15.86
N LEU A 50 -8.20 23.47 -15.67
CA LEU A 50 -7.32 24.65 -15.71
C LEU A 50 -6.93 25.13 -14.30
N THR A 51 -7.30 24.40 -13.24
CA THR A 51 -6.94 24.71 -11.87
C THR A 51 -5.41 24.67 -11.74
N PRO A 52 -4.74 25.69 -11.17
CA PRO A 52 -3.31 25.62 -10.93
C PRO A 52 -3.00 24.52 -9.92
N LEU A 53 -1.87 23.84 -10.11
CA LEU A 53 -1.34 22.88 -9.15
C LEU A 53 -1.06 23.59 -7.81
N PRO A 54 -1.18 22.88 -6.68
CA PRO A 54 -0.77 23.44 -5.39
C PRO A 54 0.71 23.80 -5.40
N GLN A 55 1.08 24.80 -4.60
CA GLN A 55 2.46 25.24 -4.50
C GLN A 55 3.39 24.06 -4.15
N GLY A 56 4.48 23.95 -4.89
CA GLY A 56 5.50 22.92 -4.72
C GLY A 56 5.24 21.61 -5.50
N PHE A 57 4.05 21.41 -6.06
CA PHE A 57 3.76 20.25 -6.89
C PHE A 57 4.21 20.49 -8.33
N PRO A 58 5.00 19.58 -8.94
CA PRO A 58 5.48 19.74 -10.31
C PRO A 58 4.40 19.40 -11.35
N GLU A 59 4.50 20.00 -12.54
CA GLU A 59 3.64 19.66 -13.67
C GLU A 59 3.85 18.22 -14.18
N GLN A 60 5.07 17.73 -14.04
CA GLN A 60 5.48 16.38 -14.40
C GLN A 60 6.63 15.92 -13.50
N ILE A 61 6.59 14.65 -13.12
CA ILE A 61 7.69 14.00 -12.41
C ILE A 61 8.42 13.09 -13.39
N GLU A 62 9.74 13.25 -13.48
CA GLU A 62 10.63 12.37 -14.23
C GLU A 62 11.40 11.50 -13.26
N SER A 63 11.23 10.18 -13.35
CA SER A 63 11.85 9.21 -12.46
C SER A 63 11.69 7.79 -13.03
N SER A 64 12.60 6.89 -12.66
CA SER A 64 12.45 5.44 -12.89
C SER A 64 11.20 4.83 -12.23
N LEU A 65 10.63 5.53 -11.22
CA LEU A 65 9.35 5.15 -10.60
C LEU A 65 8.13 5.44 -11.49
N VAL A 66 8.28 6.19 -12.59
CA VAL A 66 7.19 6.50 -13.55
C VAL A 66 7.17 5.42 -14.63
N TRP A 67 6.23 4.49 -14.53
CA TRP A 67 6.03 3.39 -15.48
C TRP A 67 4.56 2.98 -15.57
N GLU A 68 4.23 2.25 -16.63
CA GLU A 68 2.94 1.58 -16.83
C GLU A 68 3.18 0.06 -16.95
N GLY A 69 2.16 -0.75 -16.64
CA GLY A 69 2.26 -2.21 -16.72
C GLY A 69 2.68 -2.72 -18.11
N LYS A 70 2.30 -2.00 -19.18
CA LYS A 70 2.67 -2.33 -20.57
C LYS A 70 4.16 -2.10 -20.90
N ASP A 71 4.91 -1.37 -20.06
CA ASP A 71 6.33 -1.12 -20.26
C ASP A 71 7.17 -2.36 -19.97
N TRP A 72 6.62 -3.31 -19.21
CA TRP A 72 7.24 -4.57 -18.82
C TRP A 72 6.87 -5.69 -19.77
N LYS A 73 7.87 -6.45 -20.27
CA LYS A 73 7.67 -7.47 -21.30
C LYS A 73 7.53 -8.87 -20.72
N ASP A 74 8.35 -9.19 -19.72
CA ASP A 74 8.28 -10.47 -19.03
C ASP A 74 8.76 -10.38 -17.58
N GLU A 75 8.52 -11.43 -16.79
CA GLU A 75 8.79 -11.46 -15.36
C GLU A 75 10.28 -11.38 -15.02
N SER A 76 11.20 -11.73 -15.92
CA SER A 76 12.64 -11.66 -15.66
C SER A 76 13.14 -10.24 -15.38
N GLU A 77 12.35 -9.24 -15.76
CA GLU A 77 12.67 -7.84 -15.51
C GLU A 77 12.52 -7.44 -14.04
N TRP A 78 11.71 -8.16 -13.25
CA TRP A 78 11.47 -7.84 -11.83
C TRP A 78 11.52 -9.03 -10.88
N VAL A 79 11.60 -10.28 -11.40
CA VAL A 79 11.73 -11.49 -10.60
C VAL A 79 13.19 -11.87 -10.47
N TYR A 80 13.67 -12.00 -9.25
CA TYR A 80 14.97 -12.54 -8.92
C TYR A 80 14.81 -13.97 -8.39
N ASN A 81 15.28 -14.96 -9.16
CA ASN A 81 15.29 -16.35 -8.73
C ASN A 81 16.51 -16.62 -7.85
N LEU A 82 16.29 -17.15 -6.64
CA LEU A 82 17.36 -17.57 -5.75
C LEU A 82 18.09 -18.76 -6.37
N SER A 83 19.43 -18.72 -6.36
CA SER A 83 20.25 -19.84 -6.81
C SER A 83 20.33 -20.93 -5.74
N ILE A 84 20.80 -22.11 -6.13
CA ILE A 84 21.02 -23.22 -5.18
C ILE A 84 21.97 -22.80 -4.07
N ASP A 85 23.09 -22.15 -4.40
CA ASP A 85 24.08 -21.69 -3.41
C ASP A 85 23.46 -20.66 -2.42
N GLN A 86 22.53 -19.83 -2.90
CA GLN A 86 21.82 -18.86 -2.05
C GLN A 86 20.78 -19.55 -1.13
N LEU A 87 20.14 -20.61 -1.60
CA LEU A 87 19.27 -21.44 -0.76
C LEU A 87 20.06 -22.16 0.33
N GLU A 88 21.22 -22.74 0.00
CA GLU A 88 22.13 -23.34 0.98
C GLU A 88 22.65 -22.30 1.99
N GLU A 89 22.90 -21.08 1.55
CA GLU A 89 23.27 -19.97 2.44
C GLU A 89 22.13 -19.60 3.40
N ILE A 90 20.87 -19.62 2.95
CA ILE A 90 19.69 -19.41 3.80
C ILE A 90 19.59 -20.53 4.84
N ASP A 91 19.78 -21.79 4.44
CA ASP A 91 19.80 -22.94 5.37
C ASP A 91 20.90 -22.81 6.43
N ALA A 92 22.09 -22.39 6.01
CA ALA A 92 23.19 -22.13 6.94
C ALA A 92 22.86 -20.99 7.91
N ALA A 93 22.19 -19.94 7.46
CA ALA A 93 21.77 -18.81 8.30
C ALA A 93 20.67 -19.22 9.29
N VAL A 94 19.73 -20.09 8.92
CA VAL A 94 18.73 -20.69 9.82
C VAL A 94 19.44 -21.48 10.92
N ASN A 95 20.35 -22.39 10.56
CA ASN A 95 21.11 -23.19 11.52
C ASN A 95 21.97 -22.32 12.44
N HIS A 96 22.60 -21.26 11.91
CA HIS A 96 23.34 -20.30 12.71
C HIS A 96 22.45 -19.61 13.75
N PHE A 97 21.29 -19.11 13.33
CA PHE A 97 20.35 -18.44 14.24
C PHE A 97 19.86 -19.37 15.35
N HIS A 98 19.53 -20.63 15.05
CA HIS A 98 19.18 -21.63 16.05
C HIS A 98 20.32 -21.88 17.04
N GLY A 99 21.55 -21.91 16.55
CA GLY A 99 22.75 -22.06 17.41
C GLY A 99 22.95 -20.90 18.39
N LEU A 100 22.41 -19.71 18.11
CA LEU A 100 22.45 -18.56 19.01
C LEU A 100 21.42 -18.64 20.15
N GLY A 101 20.39 -19.49 20.02
CA GLY A 101 19.32 -19.63 21.03
C GLY A 101 18.48 -18.36 21.23
N LEU A 102 18.38 -17.48 20.19
CA LEU A 102 17.68 -16.21 20.27
C LEU A 102 16.20 -16.37 19.91
N HIS A 103 15.37 -15.46 20.44
CA HIS A 103 13.98 -15.33 20.01
C HIS A 103 13.90 -14.75 18.58
N LEU A 104 12.90 -15.19 17.79
CA LEU A 104 12.69 -14.76 16.37
C LEU A 104 12.72 -13.23 16.15
N GLY A 105 12.28 -12.46 17.15
CA GLY A 105 12.35 -11.00 17.11
C GLY A 105 13.76 -10.42 16.93
N HIS A 106 14.80 -11.19 17.22
CA HIS A 106 16.20 -10.80 17.04
C HIS A 106 16.78 -11.13 15.66
N ALA A 107 15.98 -11.64 14.73
CA ALA A 107 16.42 -11.84 13.35
C ALA A 107 16.87 -10.51 12.73
N SER A 108 18.11 -10.44 12.29
CA SER A 108 18.78 -9.24 11.74
C SER A 108 19.94 -9.66 10.86
N GLN A 109 20.56 -8.73 10.15
CA GLN A 109 21.74 -9.04 9.34
C GLN A 109 22.90 -9.66 10.13
N SER A 110 23.05 -9.34 11.41
CA SER A 110 24.12 -9.88 12.26
C SER A 110 23.81 -11.28 12.81
N THR A 111 22.54 -11.64 12.97
CA THR A 111 22.09 -12.93 13.53
C THR A 111 21.60 -13.89 12.45
N PHE A 112 21.39 -13.40 11.24
CA PHE A 112 21.01 -14.16 10.04
C PHE A 112 21.94 -13.78 8.89
N PRO A 113 23.20 -14.23 8.89
CA PRO A 113 24.22 -13.78 7.96
C PRO A 113 23.99 -14.34 6.55
N LEU A 114 24.00 -13.46 5.55
CA LEU A 114 23.85 -13.80 4.13
C LEU A 114 25.03 -13.14 3.35
N PRO A 115 26.22 -13.73 3.38
CA PRO A 115 27.42 -13.14 2.77
C PRO A 115 27.33 -12.92 1.26
N THR A 116 26.67 -13.81 0.52
CA THR A 116 26.52 -13.67 -0.95
C THR A 116 25.17 -13.10 -1.35
N LEU A 117 24.07 -13.49 -0.71
CA LEU A 117 22.73 -12.96 -1.00
C LEU A 117 22.55 -11.55 -0.43
N GLY A 118 23.15 -11.22 0.69
CA GLY A 118 23.00 -9.90 1.32
C GLY A 118 23.37 -8.72 0.43
N PRO A 119 24.49 -8.73 -0.32
CA PRO A 119 24.78 -7.71 -1.34
C PRO A 119 23.68 -7.56 -2.41
N VAL A 120 23.11 -8.68 -2.88
CA VAL A 120 22.02 -8.69 -3.85
C VAL A 120 20.75 -8.03 -3.25
N LEU A 121 20.37 -8.41 -2.02
CA LEU A 121 19.22 -7.83 -1.34
C LEU A 121 19.37 -6.32 -1.11
N ARG A 122 20.59 -5.84 -0.83
CA ARG A 122 20.87 -4.40 -0.74
C ARG A 122 20.72 -3.69 -2.08
N SER A 123 21.15 -4.33 -3.19
CA SER A 123 20.91 -3.81 -4.52
C SER A 123 19.42 -3.74 -4.86
N LEU A 124 18.67 -4.79 -4.50
CA LEU A 124 17.21 -4.81 -4.67
C LEU A 124 16.52 -3.77 -3.78
N SER A 125 17.05 -3.48 -2.59
CA SER A 125 16.58 -2.36 -1.76
C SER A 125 16.76 -1.01 -2.48
N GLN A 126 17.86 -0.80 -3.20
CA GLN A 126 18.06 0.40 -4.02
C GLN A 126 17.03 0.48 -5.16
N GLU A 127 16.66 -0.66 -5.77
CA GLU A 127 15.60 -0.72 -6.78
C GLU A 127 14.24 -0.28 -6.23
N LEU A 128 13.93 -0.55 -4.96
CA LEU A 128 12.70 -0.08 -4.32
C LEU A 128 12.68 1.45 -4.16
N HIS A 129 13.81 2.05 -3.79
CA HIS A 129 13.86 3.47 -3.43
C HIS A 129 14.19 4.39 -4.61
N SER A 130 14.93 3.91 -5.60
CA SER A 130 15.49 4.74 -6.67
C SER A 130 15.37 4.12 -8.06
N GLY A 131 14.94 2.88 -8.17
CA GLY A 131 14.70 2.16 -9.42
C GLY A 131 13.21 2.09 -9.76
N ARG A 132 12.72 0.89 -10.12
CA ARG A 132 11.33 0.65 -10.50
C ARG A 132 10.33 0.64 -9.33
N GLY A 133 10.80 0.55 -8.08
CA GLY A 133 9.97 0.58 -6.89
C GLY A 133 9.39 -0.78 -6.46
N PHE A 134 9.75 -1.87 -7.10
CA PHE A 134 9.30 -3.23 -6.74
C PHE A 134 10.23 -4.32 -7.27
N PHE A 135 10.18 -5.48 -6.65
CA PHE A 135 10.77 -6.74 -7.12
C PHE A 135 10.06 -7.94 -6.48
N VAL A 136 10.30 -9.12 -7.02
CA VAL A 136 9.87 -10.40 -6.46
C VAL A 136 11.11 -11.27 -6.26
N LEU A 137 11.26 -11.87 -5.08
CA LEU A 137 12.19 -12.98 -4.85
C LEU A 137 11.43 -14.28 -5.07
N ARG A 138 11.99 -15.24 -5.80
CA ARG A 138 11.33 -16.48 -6.15
C ARG A 138 12.20 -17.68 -5.86
N THR A 139 11.59 -18.84 -5.81
CA THR A 139 12.20 -20.18 -5.65
C THR A 139 12.49 -20.60 -4.22
N LEU A 140 12.03 -19.84 -3.19
CA LEU A 140 12.16 -20.34 -1.83
C LEU A 140 11.26 -21.58 -1.60
N PRO A 141 11.82 -22.75 -1.22
CA PRO A 141 11.05 -24.00 -1.09
C PRO A 141 10.32 -24.04 0.26
N VAL A 142 9.24 -23.27 0.43
CA VAL A 142 8.52 -23.10 1.70
C VAL A 142 8.06 -24.41 2.35
N ASP A 143 7.75 -25.43 1.56
CA ASP A 143 7.33 -26.74 2.07
C ASP A 143 8.46 -27.53 2.75
N SER A 144 9.71 -27.13 2.55
CA SER A 144 10.89 -27.75 3.14
C SER A 144 11.19 -27.24 4.56
N TYR A 145 10.52 -26.18 4.99
CA TYR A 145 10.79 -25.49 6.25
C TYR A 145 9.66 -25.64 7.26
N SER A 146 10.00 -25.63 8.54
CA SER A 146 9.02 -25.46 9.61
C SER A 146 8.38 -24.07 9.54
N ARG A 147 7.18 -23.89 10.13
CA ARG A 147 6.54 -22.56 10.21
C ARG A 147 7.40 -21.53 10.92
N SER A 148 8.16 -21.94 11.92
CA SER A 148 9.10 -21.11 12.66
C SER A 148 10.24 -20.63 11.76
N ASP A 149 10.82 -21.56 10.98
CA ASP A 149 11.93 -21.26 10.08
C ASP A 149 11.49 -20.36 8.92
N ILE A 150 10.28 -20.56 8.40
CA ILE A 150 9.69 -19.66 7.38
C ILE A 150 9.61 -18.22 7.90
N VAL A 151 9.13 -18.01 9.13
CA VAL A 151 9.07 -16.69 9.75
C VAL A 151 10.48 -16.12 9.96
N LEU A 152 11.42 -16.95 10.41
CA LEU A 152 12.82 -16.57 10.57
C LEU A 152 13.46 -16.14 9.25
N ILE A 153 13.30 -16.95 8.19
CA ILE A 153 13.82 -16.67 6.85
C ILE A 153 13.25 -15.35 6.33
N TYR A 154 11.92 -15.18 6.41
CA TYR A 154 11.25 -13.95 6.00
C TYR A 154 11.78 -12.72 6.73
N ALA A 155 11.90 -12.80 8.06
CA ALA A 155 12.43 -11.71 8.88
C ALA A 155 13.91 -11.44 8.60
N GLY A 156 14.71 -12.49 8.39
CA GLY A 156 16.13 -12.43 8.08
C GLY A 156 16.39 -11.75 6.74
N ILE A 157 15.77 -12.22 5.67
CA ILE A 157 15.87 -11.64 4.32
C ILE A 157 15.38 -10.18 4.34
N SER A 158 14.22 -9.91 4.91
CA SER A 158 13.65 -8.55 5.00
C SER A 158 14.58 -7.57 5.72
N SER A 159 15.42 -8.03 6.65
CA SER A 159 16.37 -7.17 7.37
C SER A 159 17.45 -6.54 6.47
N TYR A 160 17.75 -7.17 5.32
CA TYR A 160 18.69 -6.63 4.32
C TYR A 160 18.05 -5.61 3.38
N VAL A 161 16.73 -5.70 3.21
CA VAL A 161 15.96 -4.80 2.33
C VAL A 161 15.51 -3.57 3.11
N ALA A 162 14.88 -3.76 4.27
CA ALA A 162 14.37 -2.72 5.16
C ALA A 162 14.55 -3.16 6.62
N PRO A 163 15.54 -2.64 7.35
CA PRO A 163 15.89 -3.15 8.69
C PRO A 163 14.88 -2.76 9.78
N THR A 164 14.11 -1.70 9.56
CA THR A 164 13.10 -1.23 10.53
C THR A 164 11.75 -1.87 10.24
N ARG A 165 11.19 -2.58 11.23
CA ARG A 165 9.90 -3.26 11.11
C ARG A 165 8.79 -2.39 11.65
N GLY A 166 7.73 -2.20 10.84
CA GLY A 166 6.50 -1.53 11.25
C GLY A 166 5.63 -2.42 12.14
N ARG A 167 4.91 -1.80 13.08
CA ARG A 167 3.90 -2.51 13.87
C ARG A 167 2.62 -2.69 13.05
N GLN A 168 2.07 -3.90 13.09
CA GLN A 168 0.83 -4.26 12.39
C GLN A 168 -0.40 -4.20 13.30
N ASP A 169 -0.20 -4.22 14.62
CA ASP A 169 -1.25 -4.20 15.63
C ASP A 169 -0.86 -3.37 16.86
N LYS A 170 -1.80 -3.26 17.82
CA LYS A 170 -1.62 -2.51 19.08
C LYS A 170 -0.71 -3.26 20.06
N GLU A 171 -0.61 -4.57 19.94
CA GLU A 171 0.18 -5.47 20.77
C GLU A 171 1.66 -5.43 20.36
N GLY A 172 1.99 -4.80 19.23
CA GLY A 172 3.35 -4.64 18.72
C GLY A 172 3.78 -5.77 17.78
N GLY A 173 2.85 -6.56 17.30
CA GLY A 173 3.09 -7.55 16.25
C GLY A 173 3.65 -6.89 14.99
N VAL A 174 4.67 -7.52 14.37
CA VAL A 174 5.35 -7.01 13.17
C VAL A 174 4.99 -7.79 11.90
N LEU A 175 4.19 -8.86 12.04
CA LEU A 175 3.72 -9.70 10.95
C LEU A 175 2.20 -9.81 10.99
N SER A 176 1.58 -9.73 9.82
CA SER A 176 0.15 -10.04 9.64
C SER A 176 -0.01 -11.31 8.82
N HIS A 177 -0.86 -12.24 9.31
CA HIS A 177 -1.22 -13.44 8.56
C HIS A 177 -2.46 -13.18 7.74
N ILE A 178 -2.30 -12.95 6.44
CA ILE A 178 -3.38 -12.69 5.50
C ILE A 178 -3.96 -14.03 5.03
N LYS A 179 -5.22 -14.27 5.36
CA LYS A 179 -5.97 -15.45 4.94
C LYS A 179 -7.46 -15.19 4.95
N ASP A 180 -8.23 -15.93 4.18
CA ASP A 180 -9.68 -15.90 4.26
C ASP A 180 -10.19 -16.42 5.62
N LEU A 181 -10.91 -15.57 6.33
CA LEU A 181 -11.55 -15.88 7.62
C LEU A 181 -13.05 -16.17 7.49
N SER A 182 -13.62 -16.10 6.30
CA SER A 182 -15.06 -16.24 6.07
C SER A 182 -15.61 -17.61 6.47
N THR A 183 -14.75 -18.63 6.49
CA THR A 183 -15.10 -19.98 6.94
C THR A 183 -15.03 -20.17 8.46
N SER A 184 -14.34 -19.28 9.17
CA SER A 184 -14.08 -19.38 10.62
C SER A 184 -14.75 -18.29 11.45
N GLN A 185 -15.27 -17.25 10.80
CA GLN A 185 -15.94 -16.12 11.45
C GLN A 185 -17.31 -15.87 10.82
N PRO A 186 -18.29 -15.34 11.59
CA PRO A 186 -19.61 -15.00 11.06
C PRO A 186 -19.53 -14.03 9.88
N ALA A 187 -20.38 -14.22 8.87
CA ALA A 187 -20.52 -13.29 7.76
C ALA A 187 -20.81 -11.87 8.29
N GLY A 188 -20.07 -10.89 7.75
CA GLY A 188 -20.19 -9.49 8.17
C GLY A 188 -19.46 -9.11 9.46
N SER A 189 -18.79 -10.03 10.16
CA SER A 189 -17.92 -9.69 11.31
C SER A 189 -16.52 -9.23 10.91
N ILE A 190 -16.14 -9.50 9.67
CA ILE A 190 -14.81 -9.20 9.15
C ILE A 190 -14.78 -7.75 8.65
N GLY A 191 -13.96 -6.90 9.27
CA GLY A 191 -13.84 -5.48 8.94
C GLY A 191 -12.71 -5.14 7.97
N GLY A 192 -11.97 -6.12 7.49
CA GLY A 192 -10.83 -5.91 6.58
C GLY A 192 -10.93 -6.79 5.33
N PRO A 193 -10.89 -6.23 4.11
CA PRO A 193 -11.01 -7.00 2.87
C PRO A 193 -9.89 -8.02 2.68
N ALA A 194 -8.70 -7.79 3.24
CA ALA A 194 -7.58 -8.72 3.22
C ALA A 194 -7.86 -10.08 3.89
N TYR A 195 -8.94 -10.17 4.67
CA TYR A 195 -9.35 -11.40 5.37
C TYR A 195 -10.60 -12.04 4.78
N THR A 196 -10.95 -11.70 3.56
CA THR A 196 -12.08 -12.23 2.79
C THR A 196 -11.62 -12.66 1.40
N THR A 197 -12.53 -13.28 0.63
CA THR A 197 -12.33 -13.56 -0.81
C THR A 197 -12.68 -12.36 -1.70
N ASP A 198 -13.10 -11.23 -1.12
CA ASP A 198 -13.46 -10.04 -1.89
C ASP A 198 -12.23 -9.42 -2.57
N LYS A 199 -12.43 -8.93 -3.80
CA LYS A 199 -11.43 -8.16 -4.51
C LYS A 199 -11.03 -6.93 -3.69
N GLN A 200 -9.74 -6.81 -3.37
CA GLN A 200 -9.21 -5.58 -2.80
C GLN A 200 -9.10 -4.50 -3.88
N VAL A 201 -9.49 -3.28 -3.51
CA VAL A 201 -9.30 -2.11 -4.37
C VAL A 201 -7.85 -1.61 -4.27
N PHE A 202 -7.36 -0.87 -5.26
CA PHE A 202 -6.06 -0.22 -5.15
C PHE A 202 -5.99 0.64 -3.89
N HIS A 203 -4.91 0.52 -3.17
CA HIS A 203 -4.62 1.24 -1.93
C HIS A 203 -3.11 1.31 -1.69
N THR A 204 -2.70 2.13 -0.77
CA THR A 204 -1.35 2.10 -0.18
C THR A 204 -1.46 1.64 1.26
N ASP A 205 -0.49 0.85 1.70
CA ASP A 205 -0.31 0.56 3.11
C ASP A 205 0.51 1.66 3.80
N ILE A 206 0.64 1.57 5.13
CA ILE A 206 1.47 2.48 5.93
C ILE A 206 2.88 1.88 5.99
N GLY A 207 3.88 2.70 5.72
CA GLY A 207 5.29 2.32 5.72
C GLY A 207 5.97 2.64 4.39
N ASP A 208 7.30 2.72 4.41
CA ASP A 208 8.10 3.06 3.23
C ASP A 208 8.25 1.86 2.29
N VAL A 209 8.24 0.64 2.84
CA VAL A 209 8.34 -0.62 2.10
C VAL A 209 7.27 -1.58 2.61
N VAL A 210 6.55 -2.20 1.69
CA VAL A 210 5.61 -3.30 1.96
C VAL A 210 6.24 -4.59 1.46
N SER A 211 6.28 -5.61 2.31
CA SER A 211 6.73 -6.95 1.97
C SER A 211 5.59 -7.93 2.14
N LEU A 212 5.39 -8.79 1.15
CA LEU A 212 4.44 -9.91 1.18
C LEU A 212 5.22 -11.20 0.97
N PHE A 213 4.78 -12.27 1.61
CA PHE A 213 5.36 -13.59 1.44
C PHE A 213 4.27 -14.62 1.16
N ALA A 214 4.30 -15.22 -0.01
CA ALA A 214 3.28 -16.14 -0.49
C ALA A 214 3.55 -17.56 0.04
N LEU A 215 2.87 -17.94 1.13
CA LEU A 215 2.92 -19.30 1.68
C LEU A 215 2.02 -20.28 0.90
N GLU A 216 0.96 -19.77 0.32
CA GLU A 216 0.04 -20.46 -0.59
C GLU A 216 -0.52 -19.45 -1.58
N THR A 217 -0.97 -19.95 -2.73
CA THR A 217 -1.64 -19.14 -3.75
C THR A 217 -3.12 -19.50 -3.85
N ALA A 218 -3.94 -18.58 -4.35
CA ALA A 218 -5.33 -18.86 -4.62
C ALA A 218 -5.45 -19.94 -5.72
N LYS A 219 -6.43 -20.84 -5.57
CA LYS A 219 -6.71 -21.85 -6.60
C LYS A 219 -7.15 -21.22 -7.92
N GLU A 220 -7.90 -20.13 -7.85
CA GLU A 220 -8.37 -19.35 -8.98
C GLU A 220 -8.35 -17.85 -8.60
N GLY A 221 -7.99 -17.00 -9.55
CA GLY A 221 -7.87 -15.55 -9.32
C GLY A 221 -6.64 -15.19 -8.48
N GLY A 222 -6.78 -14.20 -7.59
CA GLY A 222 -5.72 -13.79 -6.66
C GLY A 222 -4.55 -13.06 -7.30
N ILE A 223 -4.69 -12.56 -8.54
CA ILE A 223 -3.65 -11.76 -9.19
C ILE A 223 -3.46 -10.46 -8.40
N SER A 224 -2.26 -10.26 -7.89
CA SER A 224 -1.85 -8.99 -7.31
C SER A 224 -1.53 -7.98 -8.39
N ARG A 225 -2.09 -6.77 -8.25
CA ARG A 225 -1.82 -5.69 -9.19
C ARG A 225 -1.13 -4.55 -8.47
N ILE A 226 -0.03 -4.09 -9.04
CA ILE A 226 0.67 -2.89 -8.58
C ILE A 226 0.58 -1.80 -9.65
N SER A 227 0.63 -0.55 -9.22
CA SER A 227 0.62 0.61 -10.12
C SER A 227 1.54 1.69 -9.60
N SER A 228 2.28 2.34 -10.51
CA SER A 228 3.10 3.48 -10.16
C SER A 228 2.20 4.68 -9.78
N SER A 229 2.23 5.07 -8.51
CA SER A 229 1.56 6.29 -8.05
C SER A 229 2.13 7.55 -8.69
N TRP A 230 3.41 7.54 -9.10
CA TRP A 230 4.07 8.63 -9.81
C TRP A 230 3.53 8.78 -11.25
N ARG A 231 3.24 7.64 -11.91
CA ARG A 231 2.57 7.67 -13.22
C ARG A 231 1.14 8.19 -13.12
N VAL A 232 0.40 7.74 -12.10
CA VAL A 232 -0.96 8.21 -11.81
C VAL A 232 -0.95 9.72 -11.53
N TYR A 233 0.01 10.20 -10.75
CA TYR A 233 0.19 11.64 -10.50
C TYR A 233 0.38 12.42 -11.80
N ASN A 234 1.28 11.99 -12.69
CA ASN A 234 1.54 12.68 -13.96
C ASN A 234 0.28 12.77 -14.83
N GLU A 235 -0.55 11.73 -14.83
CA GLU A 235 -1.82 11.77 -15.56
C GLU A 235 -2.80 12.78 -14.95
N LEU A 236 -2.89 12.82 -13.62
CA LEU A 236 -3.73 13.79 -12.91
C LEU A 236 -3.23 15.21 -13.11
N ALA A 237 -1.92 15.45 -12.98
CA ALA A 237 -1.33 16.78 -13.17
C ALA A 237 -1.63 17.35 -14.57
N LYS A 238 -1.58 16.48 -15.58
CA LYS A 238 -1.86 16.85 -16.97
C LYS A 238 -3.34 17.08 -17.27
N LYS A 239 -4.24 16.24 -16.72
CA LYS A 239 -5.67 16.23 -17.14
C LYS A 239 -6.61 16.82 -16.10
N ARG A 240 -6.32 16.66 -14.82
CA ARG A 240 -7.19 17.01 -13.70
C ARG A 240 -6.40 17.54 -12.49
N PRO A 241 -5.69 18.65 -12.65
CA PRO A 241 -4.91 19.26 -11.55
C PRO A 241 -5.79 19.68 -10.36
N ASP A 242 -7.08 19.92 -10.58
CA ASP A 242 -8.07 20.12 -9.52
C ASP A 242 -8.16 18.94 -8.53
N LEU A 243 -7.99 17.70 -9.03
CA LEU A 243 -7.99 16.51 -8.18
C LEU A 243 -6.69 16.39 -7.38
N ILE A 244 -5.55 16.84 -7.91
CA ILE A 244 -4.31 16.96 -7.14
C ILE A 244 -4.50 17.95 -5.99
N LYS A 245 -5.11 19.12 -6.26
CA LYS A 245 -5.45 20.08 -5.22
C LYS A 245 -6.33 19.44 -4.14
N THR A 246 -7.40 18.75 -4.55
CA THR A 246 -8.30 18.03 -3.63
C THR A 246 -7.57 17.00 -2.78
N LEU A 247 -6.64 16.22 -3.36
CA LEU A 247 -5.87 15.20 -2.64
C LEU A 247 -4.84 15.81 -1.67
N ALA A 248 -4.32 17.00 -1.99
CA ALA A 248 -3.36 17.73 -1.16
C ALA A 248 -4.03 18.56 -0.04
N GLU A 249 -5.36 18.69 -0.03
CA GLU A 249 -6.12 19.31 1.05
C GLU A 249 -6.42 18.30 2.17
N PRO A 250 -6.76 18.77 3.41
CA PRO A 250 -7.07 17.88 4.52
C PRO A 250 -8.34 17.04 4.30
N TRP A 251 -8.27 15.76 4.65
CA TRP A 251 -9.37 14.78 4.62
C TRP A 251 -9.66 14.26 6.03
N ALA A 252 -10.93 14.08 6.36
CA ALA A 252 -11.33 13.40 7.59
C ALA A 252 -11.18 11.88 7.42
N VAL A 253 -10.06 11.34 7.88
CA VAL A 253 -9.72 9.91 7.84
C VAL A 253 -10.32 9.24 9.06
N ASP A 254 -11.25 8.30 8.85
CA ASP A 254 -11.98 7.60 9.91
C ASP A 254 -11.05 6.82 10.84
N GLY A 255 -11.21 7.00 12.14
CA GLY A 255 -10.50 6.25 13.16
C GLY A 255 -11.21 4.96 13.59
N PHE A 256 -12.41 4.67 13.05
CA PHE A 256 -13.23 3.48 13.36
C PHE A 256 -13.40 3.27 14.87
N GLY A 257 -13.87 4.30 15.56
CA GLY A 257 -14.11 4.25 17.01
C GLY A 257 -12.89 4.59 17.88
N ALA A 258 -11.79 5.06 17.27
CA ALA A 258 -10.66 5.61 18.02
C ALA A 258 -11.00 6.97 18.65
N ASP A 259 -10.16 7.43 19.58
CA ASP A 259 -10.17 8.78 20.12
C ASP A 259 -8.84 9.46 19.77
N PRO A 260 -8.86 10.53 18.96
CA PRO A 260 -10.01 11.20 18.34
C PRO A 260 -10.69 10.34 17.26
N PRO A 261 -12.00 10.58 16.94
CA PRO A 261 -12.78 9.74 16.04
C PRO A 261 -12.29 9.78 14.58
N TYR A 262 -11.56 10.81 14.20
CA TYR A 262 -10.87 10.91 12.91
C TYR A 262 -9.60 11.74 13.03
N THR A 263 -8.71 11.56 12.06
CA THR A 263 -7.55 12.43 11.86
C THR A 263 -7.75 13.26 10.60
N SER A 264 -7.21 14.51 10.59
CA SER A 264 -7.31 15.39 9.43
C SER A 264 -5.93 15.51 8.77
N ARG A 265 -5.79 14.98 7.54
CA ARG A 265 -4.53 15.02 6.80
C ARG A 265 -4.77 14.94 5.29
N PRO A 266 -3.86 15.47 4.47
CA PRO A 266 -3.84 15.20 3.03
C PRO A 266 -3.64 13.72 2.72
N LEU A 267 -4.04 13.31 1.52
CA LEU A 267 -3.72 11.99 0.97
C LEU A 267 -2.50 12.04 0.05
N LEU A 268 -2.15 13.21 -0.45
CA LEU A 268 -1.05 13.42 -1.38
C LEU A 268 -0.13 14.53 -0.88
N TYR A 269 1.18 14.23 -0.91
CA TYR A 269 2.24 15.17 -0.57
C TYR A 269 3.31 15.14 -1.64
N TYR A 270 3.98 16.26 -1.84
CA TYR A 270 5.22 16.33 -2.60
C TYR A 270 6.26 17.07 -1.77
N LEU A 271 7.28 16.34 -1.31
CA LEU A 271 8.28 16.85 -0.38
C LEU A 271 9.64 16.28 -0.79
N ASP A 272 10.69 17.11 -0.79
CA ASP A 272 12.05 16.71 -1.11
C ASP A 272 12.15 15.88 -2.41
N GLN A 273 11.43 16.33 -3.45
CA GLN A 273 11.31 15.68 -4.77
C GLN A 273 10.70 14.27 -4.72
N LYS A 274 10.03 13.91 -3.64
CA LYS A 274 9.33 12.64 -3.49
C LYS A 274 7.82 12.84 -3.45
N LEU A 275 7.13 12.03 -4.23
CA LEU A 275 5.68 11.92 -4.14
C LEU A 275 5.34 10.92 -3.04
N ILE A 276 4.51 11.33 -2.10
CA ILE A 276 3.98 10.48 -1.03
C ILE A 276 2.47 10.45 -1.19
N ILE A 277 1.91 9.25 -1.33
CA ILE A 277 0.48 9.03 -1.39
C ILE A 277 0.06 8.08 -0.27
N GLN A 278 -1.00 8.45 0.45
CA GLN A 278 -1.61 7.63 1.49
C GLN A 278 -3.09 7.44 1.16
N TYR A 279 -3.35 6.47 0.32
CA TYR A 279 -4.65 6.20 -0.26
C TYR A 279 -5.20 4.85 0.21
N ALA A 280 -6.26 4.89 1.01
CA ALA A 280 -7.01 3.70 1.37
C ALA A 280 -8.51 4.03 1.43
N ARG A 281 -9.25 3.60 0.41
CA ARG A 281 -10.66 3.92 0.20
C ARG A 281 -11.55 3.57 1.39
N ARG A 282 -11.22 2.48 2.11
CA ARG A 282 -11.97 2.01 3.27
C ARG A 282 -12.20 3.08 4.34
N TYR A 283 -11.25 3.97 4.56
CA TYR A 283 -11.41 5.07 5.53
C TYR A 283 -12.51 6.08 5.16
N PHE A 284 -12.99 6.06 3.93
CA PHE A 284 -13.99 6.99 3.39
C PHE A 284 -15.32 6.33 3.05
N THR A 285 -15.33 5.02 2.96
CA THR A 285 -16.53 4.23 2.58
C THR A 285 -16.95 3.23 3.65
N GLY A 286 -16.04 2.84 4.55
CA GLY A 286 -16.20 1.63 5.35
C GLY A 286 -16.06 0.35 4.52
N PHE A 287 -16.22 -0.81 5.16
CA PHE A 287 -16.26 -2.14 4.55
C PHE A 287 -16.96 -3.11 5.50
N LEU A 288 -17.98 -3.83 5.03
CA LEU A 288 -18.75 -4.84 5.79
C LEU A 288 -19.05 -4.42 7.25
N ALA A 289 -18.45 -5.12 8.23
CA ALA A 289 -18.65 -4.89 9.66
C ALA A 289 -18.13 -3.53 10.17
N LEU A 290 -17.34 -2.83 9.39
CA LEU A 290 -16.82 -1.51 9.72
C LEU A 290 -17.34 -0.45 8.73
N PRO A 291 -18.62 -0.04 8.85
CA PRO A 291 -19.14 1.09 8.08
C PRO A 291 -18.42 2.37 8.48
N ARG A 292 -18.36 3.35 7.56
CA ARG A 292 -17.84 4.68 7.91
C ARG A 292 -18.62 5.28 9.08
N SER A 293 -17.90 5.86 10.02
CA SER A 293 -18.49 6.52 11.20
C SER A 293 -19.39 7.69 10.79
N SER A 294 -20.58 7.76 11.38
CA SER A 294 -21.57 8.80 11.06
C SER A 294 -21.37 10.12 11.80
N ASN A 295 -20.51 10.12 12.81
CA ASN A 295 -20.19 11.29 13.66
C ASN A 295 -18.95 12.07 13.23
N ILE A 296 -18.45 11.82 12.00
CA ILE A 296 -17.30 12.51 11.39
C ILE A 296 -17.73 13.22 10.12
N PRO A 297 -16.98 14.26 9.67
CA PRO A 297 -17.32 15.00 8.45
C PRO A 297 -17.48 14.05 7.25
N PRO A 298 -18.56 14.18 6.45
CA PRO A 298 -18.66 13.46 5.18
C PRO A 298 -17.58 13.95 4.22
N ILE A 299 -17.23 13.12 3.23
CA ILE A 299 -16.39 13.57 2.13
C ILE A 299 -17.21 14.42 1.14
N THR A 300 -16.53 15.22 0.34
CA THR A 300 -17.15 16.03 -0.71
C THR A 300 -17.29 15.24 -2.03
N GLU A 301 -18.08 15.75 -2.98
CA GLU A 301 -18.16 15.19 -4.34
C GLU A 301 -16.81 15.25 -5.08
N ALA A 302 -15.98 16.28 -4.82
CA ALA A 302 -14.64 16.38 -5.35
C ALA A 302 -13.72 15.27 -4.79
N GLN A 303 -13.84 14.99 -3.49
CA GLN A 303 -13.10 13.93 -2.84
C GLN A 303 -13.55 12.55 -3.33
N ALA A 304 -14.86 12.33 -3.50
CA ALA A 304 -15.37 11.09 -4.07
C ALA A 304 -14.86 10.84 -5.49
N GLU A 305 -14.84 11.88 -6.35
CA GLU A 305 -14.26 11.79 -7.68
C GLU A 305 -12.75 11.49 -7.62
N ALA A 306 -12.01 12.13 -6.71
CA ALA A 306 -10.58 11.90 -6.57
C ALA A 306 -10.27 10.44 -6.19
N LEU A 307 -11.04 9.84 -5.25
CA LEU A 307 -10.89 8.43 -4.87
C LEU A 307 -11.18 7.49 -6.06
N ASP A 308 -12.24 7.75 -6.82
CA ASP A 308 -12.60 6.95 -7.99
C ASP A 308 -11.52 7.08 -9.07
N THR A 309 -11.06 8.30 -9.33
CA THR A 309 -10.06 8.58 -10.38
C THR A 309 -8.72 7.93 -10.05
N LEU A 310 -8.26 8.00 -8.80
CA LEU A 310 -7.06 7.29 -8.37
C LEU A 310 -7.17 5.78 -8.62
N HIS A 311 -8.31 5.18 -8.27
CA HIS A 311 -8.51 3.74 -8.48
C HIS A 311 -8.46 3.36 -9.95
N PHE A 312 -9.22 4.05 -10.81
CA PHE A 312 -9.33 3.67 -12.22
C PHE A 312 -8.05 3.98 -13.01
N LEU A 313 -7.31 5.04 -12.67
CA LEU A 313 -5.99 5.27 -13.26
C LEU A 313 -4.97 4.23 -12.78
N ALA A 314 -5.00 3.87 -11.50
CA ALA A 314 -4.15 2.79 -10.99
C ALA A 314 -4.47 1.45 -11.68
N GLU A 315 -5.75 1.15 -11.91
CA GLU A 315 -6.16 -0.05 -12.66
C GLU A 315 -5.66 -0.01 -14.11
N GLU A 316 -5.79 1.14 -14.80
CA GLU A 316 -5.37 1.33 -16.18
C GLU A 316 -3.86 1.14 -16.36
N PHE A 317 -3.06 1.68 -15.44
CA PHE A 317 -1.59 1.64 -15.55
C PHE A 317 -0.96 0.46 -14.82
N SER A 318 -1.74 -0.44 -14.23
CA SER A 318 -1.24 -1.50 -13.38
C SER A 318 -0.49 -2.60 -14.14
N LEU A 319 0.48 -3.19 -13.44
CA LEU A 319 1.11 -4.47 -13.75
C LEU A 319 0.45 -5.56 -12.92
N GLY A 320 0.11 -6.69 -13.53
CA GLY A 320 -0.31 -7.89 -12.83
C GLY A 320 0.90 -8.72 -12.41
N LEU A 321 0.99 -9.06 -11.13
CA LEU A 321 1.99 -9.97 -10.60
C LEU A 321 1.35 -11.35 -10.37
N ASN A 322 1.95 -12.37 -10.97
CA ASN A 322 1.50 -13.75 -10.82
C ASN A 322 2.35 -14.43 -9.74
N PHE A 323 1.99 -14.21 -8.48
CA PHE A 323 2.72 -14.80 -7.36
C PHE A 323 2.67 -16.31 -7.40
N GLN A 324 3.82 -16.91 -7.09
CA GLN A 324 3.98 -18.33 -6.86
C GLN A 324 4.21 -18.57 -5.37
N LYS A 325 3.97 -19.80 -4.94
CA LYS A 325 4.34 -20.22 -3.58
C LYS A 325 5.84 -20.04 -3.37
N GLY A 326 6.23 -19.35 -2.33
CA GLY A 326 7.62 -19.03 -2.02
C GLY A 326 8.13 -17.70 -2.62
N ASP A 327 7.23 -16.90 -3.24
CA ASP A 327 7.54 -15.54 -3.68
C ASP A 327 7.50 -14.55 -2.51
#